data_4f2b6162cd8053e2976a9d6a068f2d61
#
_entry.id   4f2b6162cd8053e2976a9d6a068f2d61
#
_cell.length_a   1.000
_cell.length_b   1.000
_cell.length_c   1.000
_cell.angle_alpha   90.00
_cell.angle_beta   90.00
_cell.angle_gamma   90.00
#
_symmetry.space_group_name_H-M   'P 1'
#
loop_
_entity.id
_entity.type
_entity.pdbx_description
1 polymer ?
#
loop_
_entity_poly.entity_id
_entity_poly.type
_entity_poly.pdbx_seq_one_letter_code
_entity_poly.pdbx_strand_id
1 'polypeptide(L)'
;MGWFGNCCSSVGSFFSSVGSSICSGFSAAASWCGEKFSAIVNAGVGILSSVGSVAANLLQGLGLWGKKETPEDIGDRAFQAHEQGIFPDTFENFGQYMDSLRTFDLDPKKSADSTTEQKIFKGLEVAGRALEDKYNAPTGSMANVWVLAAANPEYFTSDRFQSMLNSGVDIASVVDYFEGKLGGGESLEIEDQLVDIDQQTHSDKSDEASREEIYAAVETAKNILN
;
A
#
# COMPACT_ATOMS: atom_id res chain seq x y z
N MET A 1 26.08 9.11 11.05
CA MET A 1 25.01 9.97 11.61
C MET A 1 24.59 10.92 10.49
N GLY A 2 23.42 10.79 9.89
CA GLY A 2 22.97 11.78 8.93
C GLY A 2 21.81 11.35 8.02
N TRP A 3 21.50 10.08 7.86
CA TRP A 3 20.51 9.65 6.88
C TRP A 3 19.07 9.63 7.45
N PHE A 4 18.91 9.21 8.70
CA PHE A 4 17.60 9.24 9.39
C PHE A 4 17.00 10.64 9.53
N GLY A 5 17.82 11.70 9.53
CA GLY A 5 17.36 13.08 9.65
C GLY A 5 16.66 13.62 8.39
N ASN A 6 17.00 13.12 7.20
CA ASN A 6 16.44 13.65 5.94
C ASN A 6 15.13 12.98 5.55
N CYS A 7 14.92 11.70 5.85
CA CYS A 7 13.64 11.02 5.59
C CYS A 7 12.51 11.56 6.46
N CYS A 8 12.77 11.77 7.77
CA CYS A 8 11.81 12.40 8.65
C CYS A 8 11.51 13.85 8.28
N SER A 9 12.42 14.57 7.62
CA SER A 9 12.18 15.97 7.23
C SER A 9 11.36 16.12 5.95
N SER A 10 11.48 15.23 4.97
CA SER A 10 10.65 15.28 3.75
C SER A 10 9.24 14.75 3.98
N VAL A 11 9.09 13.66 4.72
CA VAL A 11 7.79 13.19 5.22
C VAL A 11 7.23 14.20 6.23
N GLY A 12 8.05 14.74 7.13
CA GLY A 12 7.67 15.79 8.08
C GLY A 12 7.25 17.09 7.42
N SER A 13 7.84 17.52 6.30
CA SER A 13 7.41 18.71 5.57
C SER A 13 6.13 18.50 4.78
N PHE A 14 5.92 17.30 4.23
CA PHE A 14 4.65 16.90 3.62
C PHE A 14 3.52 16.92 4.65
N PHE A 15 3.80 16.50 5.89
CA PHE A 15 2.83 16.48 6.99
C PHE A 15 2.80 17.72 7.87
N SER A 16 3.83 18.56 7.91
CA SER A 16 3.82 19.80 8.70
C SER A 16 2.94 20.90 8.11
N SER A 17 2.49 20.76 6.85
CA SER A 17 1.44 21.60 6.30
C SER A 17 0.04 21.26 6.82
N VAL A 18 -0.11 20.09 7.46
CA VAL A 18 -1.37 19.58 8.01
C VAL A 18 -1.21 19.57 9.53
N GLY A 19 -1.79 20.52 10.21
CA GLY A 19 -1.60 20.87 11.62
C GLY A 19 -1.32 19.71 12.61
N SER A 20 -0.77 20.06 13.76
CA SER A 20 -0.23 19.16 14.80
C SER A 20 -1.19 18.07 15.34
N SER A 21 -2.49 18.19 15.10
CA SER A 21 -3.48 17.17 15.47
C SER A 21 -3.41 15.90 14.60
N ILE A 22 -2.90 16.02 13.38
CA ILE A 22 -2.78 14.90 12.43
C ILE A 22 -1.51 14.09 12.70
N CYS A 23 -0.48 14.73 13.29
CA CYS A 23 0.78 14.06 13.61
C CYS A 23 0.66 12.90 14.62
N SER A 24 -0.32 12.91 15.51
CA SER A 24 -0.50 11.82 16.48
C SER A 24 -1.07 10.53 15.83
N GLY A 25 -1.92 10.66 14.80
CA GLY A 25 -2.35 9.53 13.96
C GLY A 25 -1.26 9.03 13.02
N PHE A 26 -0.34 9.92 12.61
CA PHE A 26 0.77 9.59 11.72
C PHE A 26 2.01 9.00 12.41
N SER A 27 2.16 9.10 13.73
CA SER A 27 3.27 8.41 14.41
C SER A 27 3.18 6.89 14.29
N ALA A 28 1.97 6.34 14.24
CA ALA A 28 1.73 4.93 13.91
C ALA A 28 1.91 4.66 12.41
N ALA A 29 1.48 5.60 11.53
CA ALA A 29 1.68 5.49 10.09
C ALA A 29 3.14 5.71 9.67
N ALA A 30 3.91 6.53 10.36
CA ALA A 30 5.35 6.69 10.09
C ALA A 30 6.16 5.41 10.39
N SER A 31 5.74 4.62 11.39
CA SER A 31 6.30 3.28 11.62
C SER A 31 5.81 2.27 10.56
N TRP A 32 4.63 2.49 9.98
CA TRP A 32 4.05 1.68 8.92
C TRP A 32 4.67 1.97 7.55
N CYS A 33 5.03 3.24 7.31
CA CYS A 33 5.48 3.66 5.98
C CYS A 33 6.93 3.34 5.67
N GLY A 34 7.79 3.11 6.62
CA GLY A 34 9.21 2.86 6.37
C GLY A 34 9.85 3.84 5.37
N GLU A 35 11.14 3.70 5.14
CA GLU A 35 11.92 4.57 4.23
C GLU A 35 11.45 4.49 2.77
N LYS A 36 10.91 3.36 2.34
CA LYS A 36 10.51 3.07 0.96
C LYS A 36 9.22 3.80 0.56
N PHE A 37 8.27 3.95 1.48
CA PHE A 37 7.04 4.66 1.18
C PHE A 37 7.27 6.17 1.00
N SER A 38 8.28 6.73 1.66
CA SER A 38 8.68 8.12 1.40
C SER A 38 9.23 8.32 -0.02
N ALA A 39 9.86 7.30 -0.61
CA ALA A 39 10.29 7.34 -2.01
C ALA A 39 9.10 7.38 -2.97
N ILE A 40 8.02 6.66 -2.67
CA ILE A 40 6.77 6.68 -3.45
C ILE A 40 6.11 8.05 -3.42
N VAL A 41 6.01 8.65 -2.24
CA VAL A 41 5.47 10.02 -2.09
C VAL A 41 6.32 11.03 -2.86
N ASN A 42 7.65 10.88 -2.85
CA ASN A 42 8.58 11.75 -3.57
C ASN A 42 8.58 11.51 -5.09
N ALA A 43 8.17 10.34 -5.56
CA ALA A 43 8.09 10.01 -6.99
C ALA A 43 6.92 10.70 -7.74
N GLY A 44 6.02 11.34 -7.01
CA GLY A 44 5.02 12.26 -7.55
C GLY A 44 3.60 11.72 -7.66
N VAL A 45 2.68 12.63 -7.91
CA VAL A 45 1.21 12.44 -7.92
C VAL A 45 0.76 11.30 -8.83
N GLY A 46 1.42 11.11 -9.98
CA GLY A 46 1.05 10.09 -10.96
C GLY A 46 1.19 8.66 -10.41
N ILE A 47 2.30 8.39 -9.71
CA ILE A 47 2.55 7.06 -9.11
C ILE A 47 1.56 6.81 -7.98
N LEU A 48 1.32 7.79 -7.12
CA LEU A 48 0.38 7.65 -6.01
C LEU A 48 -1.05 7.37 -6.51
N SER A 49 -1.48 8.01 -7.60
CA SER A 49 -2.77 7.73 -8.23
C SER A 49 -2.85 6.33 -8.82
N SER A 50 -1.76 5.84 -9.42
CA SER A 50 -1.69 4.45 -9.93
C SER A 50 -1.79 3.44 -8.79
N VAL A 51 -1.02 3.64 -7.71
CA VAL A 51 -1.11 2.81 -6.49
C VAL A 51 -2.52 2.85 -5.89
N GLY A 52 -3.13 4.03 -5.84
CA GLY A 52 -4.52 4.21 -5.41
C GLY A 52 -5.52 3.40 -6.24
N SER A 53 -5.32 3.35 -7.56
CA SER A 53 -6.15 2.54 -8.46
C SER A 53 -5.97 1.04 -8.23
N VAL A 54 -4.73 0.58 -8.07
CA VAL A 54 -4.44 -0.82 -7.71
C VAL A 54 -5.10 -1.18 -6.38
N ALA A 55 -4.97 -0.32 -5.36
CA ALA A 55 -5.59 -0.54 -4.05
C ALA A 55 -7.11 -0.62 -4.13
N ALA A 56 -7.77 0.33 -4.84
CA ALA A 56 -9.21 0.30 -5.01
C ALA A 56 -9.68 -1.00 -5.66
N ASN A 57 -9.06 -1.40 -6.76
CA ASN A 57 -9.41 -2.63 -7.49
C ASN A 57 -9.16 -3.88 -6.63
N LEU A 58 -8.04 -3.95 -5.92
CA LEU A 58 -7.71 -5.07 -5.03
C LEU A 58 -8.74 -5.20 -3.89
N LEU A 59 -9.03 -4.11 -3.17
CA LEU A 59 -9.94 -4.13 -2.04
C LEU A 59 -11.39 -4.42 -2.49
N GLN A 60 -11.80 -3.90 -3.65
CA GLN A 60 -13.09 -4.21 -4.26
C GLN A 60 -13.18 -5.67 -4.72
N GLY A 61 -12.15 -6.20 -5.36
CA GLY A 61 -12.05 -7.60 -5.77
C GLY A 61 -12.11 -8.57 -4.58
N LEU A 62 -11.51 -8.19 -3.45
CA LEU A 62 -11.56 -8.95 -2.20
C LEU A 62 -12.88 -8.77 -1.40
N GLY A 63 -13.78 -7.91 -1.86
CA GLY A 63 -15.04 -7.60 -1.18
C GLY A 63 -14.90 -6.79 0.11
N LEU A 64 -13.74 -6.14 0.32
CA LEU A 64 -13.46 -5.29 1.48
C LEU A 64 -13.99 -3.88 1.30
N TRP A 65 -13.99 -3.40 0.06
CA TRP A 65 -14.53 -2.09 -0.33
C TRP A 65 -15.71 -2.23 -1.30
N GLY A 66 -16.62 -1.25 -1.26
CA GLY A 66 -17.69 -1.11 -2.23
C GLY A 66 -17.17 -0.59 -3.58
N LYS A 67 -17.92 -0.86 -4.66
CA LYS A 67 -17.54 -0.51 -6.05
C LYS A 67 -17.24 0.97 -6.32
N LYS A 68 -17.64 1.87 -5.42
CA LYS A 68 -17.41 3.32 -5.54
C LYS A 68 -16.43 3.85 -4.50
N GLU A 69 -15.96 3.01 -3.59
CA GLU A 69 -15.00 3.43 -2.56
C GLU A 69 -13.62 3.54 -3.19
N THR A 70 -12.97 4.67 -2.95
CA THR A 70 -11.62 4.97 -3.41
C THR A 70 -10.71 5.28 -2.23
N PRO A 71 -9.39 5.14 -2.38
CA PRO A 71 -8.46 5.57 -1.33
C PRO A 71 -8.63 7.05 -0.98
N GLU A 72 -8.96 7.91 -1.95
CA GLU A 72 -9.21 9.33 -1.68
C GLU A 72 -10.42 9.55 -0.77
N ASP A 73 -11.56 8.91 -1.09
CA ASP A 73 -12.79 9.06 -0.30
C ASP A 73 -12.66 8.48 1.10
N ILE A 74 -12.11 7.26 1.19
CA ILE A 74 -11.90 6.60 2.49
C ILE A 74 -10.86 7.35 3.33
N GLY A 75 -9.81 7.86 2.68
CA GLY A 75 -8.77 8.63 3.35
C GLY A 75 -9.27 9.96 3.90
N ASP A 76 -10.11 10.69 3.16
CA ASP A 76 -10.71 11.94 3.63
C ASP A 76 -11.57 11.69 4.89
N ARG A 77 -12.41 10.65 4.87
CA ARG A 77 -13.20 10.23 6.04
C ARG A 77 -12.32 9.82 7.21
N ALA A 78 -11.28 9.02 6.96
CA ALA A 78 -10.36 8.58 7.99
C ALA A 78 -9.58 9.75 8.62
N PHE A 79 -9.19 10.77 7.85
CA PHE A 79 -8.57 11.97 8.38
C PHE A 79 -9.50 12.66 9.39
N GLN A 80 -10.71 12.97 8.99
CA GLN A 80 -11.64 13.72 9.83
C GLN A 80 -12.14 12.88 11.01
N ALA A 81 -12.32 11.58 10.84
CA ALA A 81 -12.68 10.65 11.90
C ALA A 81 -11.59 10.58 12.99
N HIS A 82 -10.31 10.51 12.57
CA HIS A 82 -9.17 10.49 13.50
C HIS A 82 -9.07 11.77 14.34
N GLU A 83 -9.40 12.95 13.78
CA GLU A 83 -9.48 14.19 14.53
C GLU A 83 -10.54 14.16 15.64
N GLN A 84 -11.56 13.31 15.47
CA GLN A 84 -12.63 13.09 16.45
C GLN A 84 -12.34 11.91 17.40
N GLY A 85 -11.14 11.32 17.32
CA GLY A 85 -10.75 10.20 18.17
C GLY A 85 -11.30 8.84 17.72
N ILE A 86 -11.79 8.75 16.48
CA ILE A 86 -12.31 7.51 15.87
C ILE A 86 -11.14 6.80 15.19
N PHE A 87 -10.54 5.80 15.85
CA PHE A 87 -9.39 5.02 15.35
C PHE A 87 -9.78 3.54 15.21
N PRO A 88 -9.08 2.77 14.36
CA PRO A 88 -9.36 1.32 14.23
C PRO A 88 -9.36 0.58 15.57
N ASP A 89 -8.42 0.90 16.45
CA ASP A 89 -8.25 0.23 17.75
C ASP A 89 -9.35 0.55 18.77
N THR A 90 -10.27 1.48 18.47
CA THR A 90 -11.43 1.78 19.30
C THR A 90 -12.64 0.89 19.01
N PHE A 91 -12.54 -0.01 18.03
CA PHE A 91 -13.59 -0.93 17.61
C PHE A 91 -13.22 -2.38 17.94
N GLU A 92 -14.23 -3.24 18.07
CA GLU A 92 -14.02 -4.67 18.31
C GLU A 92 -13.38 -5.39 17.11
N ASN A 93 -13.62 -4.90 15.90
CA ASN A 93 -13.06 -5.42 14.66
C ASN A 93 -12.98 -4.33 13.58
N PHE A 94 -12.17 -4.59 12.56
CA PHE A 94 -11.94 -3.63 11.49
C PHE A 94 -13.19 -3.33 10.65
N GLY A 95 -14.12 -4.28 10.52
CA GLY A 95 -15.39 -4.08 9.82
C GLY A 95 -16.23 -2.97 10.45
N GLN A 96 -16.34 -2.93 11.79
CA GLN A 96 -17.05 -1.86 12.50
C GLN A 96 -16.40 -0.49 12.29
N TYR A 97 -15.06 -0.43 12.25
CA TYR A 97 -14.36 0.81 11.91
C TYR A 97 -14.69 1.26 10.48
N MET A 98 -14.66 0.34 9.50
CA MET A 98 -15.03 0.67 8.11
C MET A 98 -16.48 1.17 7.99
N ASP A 99 -17.41 0.57 8.72
CA ASP A 99 -18.81 1.02 8.74
C ASP A 99 -18.95 2.42 9.35
N SER A 100 -18.14 2.74 10.37
CA SER A 100 -18.08 4.09 10.93
C SER A 100 -17.55 5.10 9.92
N LEU A 101 -16.54 4.75 9.14
CA LEU A 101 -16.02 5.63 8.07
C LEU A 101 -17.06 5.84 6.96
N ARG A 102 -17.78 4.79 6.56
CA ARG A 102 -18.83 4.87 5.52
C ARG A 102 -19.96 5.81 5.89
N THR A 103 -20.29 5.86 7.17
CA THR A 103 -21.36 6.71 7.70
C THR A 103 -20.87 8.06 8.25
N PHE A 104 -19.55 8.30 8.21
CA PHE A 104 -18.96 9.53 8.71
C PHE A 104 -19.40 10.73 7.85
N ASP A 105 -19.90 11.78 8.52
CA ASP A 105 -20.35 13.01 7.87
C ASP A 105 -19.16 13.94 7.66
N LEU A 106 -18.76 14.11 6.40
CA LEU A 106 -17.61 14.92 6.01
C LEU A 106 -17.93 16.43 6.13
N ASP A 107 -17.04 17.16 6.78
CA ASP A 107 -17.00 18.64 6.69
C ASP A 107 -16.31 19.05 5.38
N PRO A 108 -17.02 19.69 4.43
CA PRO A 108 -16.44 20.09 3.15
C PRO A 108 -15.29 21.08 3.27
N LYS A 109 -15.24 21.89 4.35
CA LYS A 109 -14.13 22.82 4.58
C LYS A 109 -12.86 22.07 4.94
N LYS A 110 -12.96 21.11 5.86
CA LYS A 110 -11.84 20.24 6.24
C LYS A 110 -11.37 19.38 5.06
N SER A 111 -12.30 18.89 4.23
CA SER A 111 -11.97 18.19 3.00
C SER A 111 -11.16 19.05 2.05
N ALA A 112 -11.43 20.33 1.96
CA ALA A 112 -10.68 21.27 1.11
C ALA A 112 -9.28 21.62 1.65
N ASP A 113 -9.05 21.44 2.95
CA ASP A 113 -7.75 21.71 3.60
C ASP A 113 -6.71 20.59 3.36
N SER A 114 -7.15 19.39 2.95
CA SER A 114 -6.28 18.25 2.65
C SER A 114 -6.09 18.09 1.15
N THR A 115 -4.85 17.81 0.71
CA THR A 115 -4.57 17.54 -0.71
C THR A 115 -5.06 16.14 -1.09
N THR A 116 -5.28 15.92 -2.40
CA THR A 116 -5.65 14.60 -2.94
C THR A 116 -4.62 13.54 -2.57
N GLU A 117 -3.33 13.87 -2.61
CA GLU A 117 -2.25 12.95 -2.26
C GLU A 117 -2.32 12.53 -0.79
N GLN A 118 -2.59 13.48 0.11
CA GLN A 118 -2.75 13.18 1.54
C GLN A 118 -3.92 12.24 1.78
N LYS A 119 -5.04 12.47 1.11
CA LYS A 119 -6.23 11.61 1.19
C LYS A 119 -5.95 10.21 0.65
N ILE A 120 -5.35 10.10 -0.55
CA ILE A 120 -4.96 8.81 -1.13
C ILE A 120 -4.04 8.06 -0.17
N PHE A 121 -3.01 8.73 0.36
CA PHE A 121 -2.08 8.14 1.30
C PHE A 121 -2.79 7.57 2.54
N LYS A 122 -3.68 8.37 3.14
CA LYS A 122 -4.47 7.92 4.30
C LYS A 122 -5.40 6.76 3.96
N GLY A 123 -5.97 6.77 2.76
CA GLY A 123 -6.76 5.66 2.25
C GLY A 123 -5.94 4.38 2.03
N LEU A 124 -4.68 4.49 1.58
CA LEU A 124 -3.77 3.35 1.47
C LEU A 124 -3.40 2.76 2.83
N GLU A 125 -3.26 3.59 3.88
CA GLU A 125 -3.09 3.12 5.26
C GLU A 125 -4.31 2.29 5.69
N VAL A 126 -5.53 2.82 5.49
CA VAL A 126 -6.77 2.08 5.80
C VAL A 126 -6.86 0.79 4.99
N ALA A 127 -6.50 0.83 3.70
CA ALA A 127 -6.48 -0.34 2.82
C ALA A 127 -5.48 -1.41 3.30
N GLY A 128 -4.28 -1.02 3.73
CA GLY A 128 -3.29 -1.92 4.32
C GLY A 128 -3.82 -2.61 5.57
N ARG A 129 -4.45 -1.86 6.47
CA ARG A 129 -5.09 -2.42 7.68
C ARG A 129 -6.23 -3.38 7.35
N ALA A 130 -7.01 -3.10 6.30
CA ALA A 130 -8.05 -4.01 5.82
C ALA A 130 -7.48 -5.35 5.33
N LEU A 131 -6.34 -5.32 4.62
CA LEU A 131 -5.63 -6.54 4.21
C LEU A 131 -5.04 -7.29 5.41
N GLU A 132 -4.43 -6.57 6.37
CA GLU A 132 -3.91 -7.16 7.61
C GLU A 132 -5.00 -7.89 8.39
N ASP A 133 -6.16 -7.29 8.57
CA ASP A 133 -7.31 -7.91 9.23
C ASP A 133 -7.79 -9.16 8.46
N LYS A 134 -7.97 -9.05 7.14
CA LYS A 134 -8.44 -10.16 6.29
C LYS A 134 -7.51 -11.37 6.29
N TYR A 135 -6.21 -11.14 6.23
CA TYR A 135 -5.20 -12.20 6.13
C TYR A 135 -4.54 -12.53 7.47
N ASN A 136 -5.03 -11.95 8.57
CA ASN A 136 -4.48 -12.10 9.92
C ASN A 136 -2.95 -11.84 9.95
N ALA A 137 -2.54 -10.80 9.25
CA ALA A 137 -1.14 -10.42 9.08
C ALA A 137 -0.71 -9.40 10.14
N PRO A 138 0.59 -9.32 10.48
CA PRO A 138 1.09 -8.34 11.43
C PRO A 138 0.82 -6.90 10.99
N THR A 139 0.57 -6.01 11.95
CA THR A 139 0.38 -4.58 11.69
C THR A 139 1.58 -3.99 10.95
N GLY A 140 1.32 -3.30 9.85
CA GLY A 140 2.32 -2.66 8.99
C GLY A 140 2.90 -3.56 7.90
N SER A 141 2.63 -4.88 7.93
CA SER A 141 3.19 -5.83 6.96
C SER A 141 2.66 -5.60 5.53
N MET A 142 1.40 -5.17 5.40
CA MET A 142 0.77 -4.97 4.09
C MET A 142 1.12 -3.64 3.42
N ALA A 143 1.93 -2.79 4.06
CA ALA A 143 2.53 -1.63 3.40
C ALA A 143 3.38 -2.01 2.17
N ASN A 144 4.03 -3.17 2.22
CA ASN A 144 4.84 -3.71 1.14
C ASN A 144 4.05 -3.93 -0.17
N VAL A 145 2.74 -4.18 -0.09
CA VAL A 145 1.86 -4.26 -1.28
C VAL A 145 1.91 -2.95 -2.06
N TRP A 146 1.82 -1.82 -1.37
CA TRP A 146 1.84 -0.51 -2.01
C TRP A 146 3.23 -0.12 -2.51
N VAL A 147 4.28 -0.58 -1.84
CA VAL A 147 5.68 -0.40 -2.30
C VAL A 147 5.89 -1.10 -3.62
N LEU A 148 5.46 -2.36 -3.76
CA LEU A 148 5.53 -3.12 -5.01
C LEU A 148 4.65 -2.50 -6.11
N ALA A 149 3.42 -2.11 -5.77
CA ALA A 149 2.52 -1.43 -6.72
C ALA A 149 3.13 -0.13 -7.27
N ALA A 150 3.87 0.61 -6.44
CA ALA A 150 4.56 1.84 -6.88
C ALA A 150 5.80 1.53 -7.71
N ALA A 151 6.53 0.49 -7.37
CA ALA A 151 7.75 0.09 -8.07
C ALA A 151 7.47 -0.31 -9.52
N ASN A 152 6.36 -1.02 -9.76
CA ASN A 152 5.93 -1.39 -11.10
C ASN A 152 4.42 -1.68 -11.14
N PRO A 153 3.55 -0.67 -11.35
CA PRO A 153 2.10 -0.86 -11.34
C PRO A 153 1.56 -1.68 -12.52
N GLU A 154 2.34 -1.83 -13.59
CA GLU A 154 1.98 -2.66 -14.75
C GLU A 154 2.18 -4.15 -14.44
N TYR A 155 3.21 -4.49 -13.69
CA TYR A 155 3.48 -5.86 -13.25
C TYR A 155 2.65 -6.21 -11.99
N PHE A 156 2.65 -5.36 -10.99
CA PHE A 156 1.94 -5.55 -9.72
C PHE A 156 0.49 -5.06 -9.80
N THR A 157 -0.31 -5.76 -10.60
CA THR A 157 -1.75 -5.48 -10.75
C THR A 157 -2.55 -5.97 -9.55
N SER A 158 -3.80 -5.50 -9.43
CA SER A 158 -4.74 -5.96 -8.41
C SER A 158 -4.95 -7.47 -8.44
N ASP A 159 -5.05 -8.07 -9.64
CA ASP A 159 -5.30 -9.50 -9.81
C ASP A 159 -4.08 -10.31 -9.37
N ARG A 160 -2.86 -9.86 -9.71
CA ARG A 160 -1.62 -10.49 -9.27
C ARG A 160 -1.49 -10.43 -7.75
N PHE A 161 -1.74 -9.27 -7.12
CA PHE A 161 -1.76 -9.19 -5.65
C PHE A 161 -2.80 -10.10 -5.02
N GLN A 162 -4.01 -10.17 -5.58
CA GLN A 162 -5.04 -11.07 -5.08
C GLN A 162 -4.57 -12.52 -5.13
N SER A 163 -3.93 -12.95 -6.21
CA SER A 163 -3.38 -14.30 -6.36
C SER A 163 -2.24 -14.55 -5.37
N MET A 164 -1.28 -13.62 -5.22
CA MET A 164 -0.17 -13.71 -4.26
C MET A 164 -0.68 -13.85 -2.83
N LEU A 165 -1.61 -12.98 -2.41
CA LEU A 165 -2.17 -12.98 -1.05
C LEU A 165 -2.97 -14.26 -0.77
N ASN A 166 -3.75 -14.73 -1.73
CA ASN A 166 -4.54 -15.97 -1.59
C ASN A 166 -3.64 -17.22 -1.58
N SER A 167 -2.49 -17.20 -2.24
CA SER A 167 -1.50 -18.29 -2.24
C SER A 167 -0.56 -18.23 -1.04
N GLY A 168 -0.67 -17.20 -0.18
CA GLY A 168 0.15 -17.06 1.02
C GLY A 168 1.60 -16.67 0.74
N VAL A 169 1.88 -16.04 -0.42
CA VAL A 169 3.21 -15.52 -0.73
C VAL A 169 3.58 -14.43 0.26
N ASP A 170 4.78 -14.52 0.82
CA ASP A 170 5.31 -13.48 1.70
C ASP A 170 5.72 -12.23 0.91
N ILE A 171 4.88 -11.19 1.01
CA ILE A 171 5.08 -9.94 0.28
C ILE A 171 6.40 -9.25 0.67
N ALA A 172 6.88 -9.40 1.90
CA ALA A 172 8.16 -8.84 2.32
C ALA A 172 9.33 -9.50 1.57
N SER A 173 9.31 -10.82 1.43
CA SER A 173 10.31 -11.56 0.66
C SER A 173 10.26 -11.20 -0.83
N VAL A 174 9.08 -10.90 -1.39
CA VAL A 174 8.97 -10.39 -2.77
C VAL A 174 9.65 -9.02 -2.90
N VAL A 175 9.46 -8.12 -1.94
CA VAL A 175 10.18 -6.83 -1.92
C VAL A 175 11.69 -7.06 -1.90
N ASP A 176 12.18 -7.92 -1.00
CA ASP A 176 13.62 -8.22 -0.88
C ASP A 176 14.19 -8.88 -2.15
N TYR A 177 13.40 -9.70 -2.84
CA TYR A 177 13.75 -10.24 -4.16
C TYR A 177 13.93 -9.15 -5.21
N PHE A 178 12.97 -8.23 -5.31
CA PHE A 178 13.02 -7.11 -6.26
C PHE A 178 14.13 -6.11 -5.96
N GLU A 179 14.58 -6.03 -4.72
CA GLU A 179 15.74 -5.24 -4.29
C GLU A 179 17.08 -5.97 -4.43
N GLY A 180 17.06 -7.26 -4.80
CA GLY A 180 18.27 -8.07 -4.92
C GLY A 180 18.95 -8.37 -3.57
N LYS A 181 18.17 -8.43 -2.49
CA LYS A 181 18.68 -8.69 -1.13
C LYS A 181 18.73 -10.16 -0.75
N LEU A 182 18.00 -11.01 -1.48
CA LEU A 182 17.92 -12.43 -1.19
C LEU A 182 19.14 -13.20 -1.69
N GLY A 183 19.51 -14.26 -0.98
CA GLY A 183 20.47 -15.26 -1.46
C GLY A 183 19.94 -16.07 -2.64
N GLY A 184 20.83 -16.75 -3.40
CA GLY A 184 20.45 -17.44 -4.63
C GLY A 184 19.34 -18.49 -4.46
N GLY A 185 19.33 -19.23 -3.34
CA GLY A 185 18.27 -20.22 -3.05
C GLY A 185 16.92 -19.59 -2.78
N GLU A 186 16.90 -18.56 -1.94
CA GLU A 186 15.68 -17.81 -1.59
C GLU A 186 15.12 -17.06 -2.80
N SER A 187 16.01 -16.49 -3.63
CA SER A 187 15.62 -15.83 -4.88
C SER A 187 14.90 -16.77 -5.84
N LEU A 188 15.40 -18.01 -6.00
CA LEU A 188 14.77 -19.02 -6.85
C LEU A 188 13.40 -19.44 -6.30
N GLU A 189 13.26 -19.58 -4.98
CA GLU A 189 11.98 -19.91 -4.35
C GLU A 189 10.92 -18.84 -4.62
N ILE A 190 11.26 -17.55 -4.44
CA ILE A 190 10.34 -16.45 -4.74
C ILE A 190 10.03 -16.39 -6.23
N GLU A 191 11.03 -16.57 -7.09
CA GLU A 191 10.83 -16.59 -8.54
C GLU A 191 9.88 -17.72 -8.98
N ASP A 192 10.04 -18.92 -8.44
CA ASP A 192 9.13 -20.05 -8.71
C ASP A 192 7.70 -19.74 -8.25
N GLN A 193 7.52 -19.14 -7.05
CA GLN A 193 6.21 -18.71 -6.58
C GLN A 193 5.57 -17.67 -7.50
N LEU A 194 6.35 -16.71 -8.02
CA LEU A 194 5.85 -15.69 -8.95
C LEU A 194 5.48 -16.29 -10.31
N VAL A 195 6.22 -17.30 -10.79
CA VAL A 195 5.86 -18.07 -12.00
C VAL A 195 4.54 -18.80 -11.80
N ASP A 196 4.36 -19.48 -10.66
CA ASP A 196 3.11 -20.16 -10.32
C ASP A 196 1.91 -19.19 -10.29
N ILE A 197 2.10 -17.99 -9.73
CA ILE A 197 1.08 -16.92 -9.74
C ILE A 197 0.74 -16.48 -11.17
N ASP A 198 1.73 -16.32 -12.01
CA ASP A 198 1.54 -15.98 -13.42
C ASP A 198 0.71 -17.02 -14.15
N GLN A 199 1.00 -18.29 -13.95
CA GLN A 199 0.27 -19.40 -14.57
C GLN A 199 -1.17 -19.54 -14.06
N GLN A 200 -1.44 -19.19 -12.80
CA GLN A 200 -2.80 -19.12 -12.28
C GLN A 200 -3.66 -18.05 -12.98
N THR A 201 -3.03 -16.95 -13.37
CA THR A 201 -3.70 -15.83 -14.04
C THR A 201 -3.69 -15.94 -15.57
N HIS A 202 -2.67 -16.60 -16.13
CA HIS A 202 -2.43 -16.77 -17.57
C HIS A 202 -1.99 -18.21 -17.87
N SER A 203 -2.94 -19.14 -17.92
CA SER A 203 -2.68 -20.58 -18.04
C SER A 203 -2.01 -21.03 -19.36
N ASP A 204 -1.92 -20.16 -20.34
CA ASP A 204 -1.27 -20.38 -21.65
C ASP A 204 0.19 -19.88 -21.69
N LYS A 205 0.66 -19.21 -20.63
CA LYS A 205 2.00 -18.65 -20.52
C LYS A 205 3.01 -19.72 -20.09
N SER A 206 4.14 -19.79 -20.77
CA SER A 206 5.23 -20.70 -20.39
C SER A 206 6.02 -20.15 -19.20
N ASP A 207 6.69 -21.05 -18.44
CA ASP A 207 7.59 -20.67 -17.33
C ASP A 207 8.66 -19.68 -17.79
N GLU A 208 9.24 -19.91 -18.99
CA GLU A 208 10.26 -19.05 -19.56
C GLU A 208 9.74 -17.63 -19.81
N ALA A 209 8.54 -17.50 -20.38
CA ALA A 209 7.92 -16.21 -20.62
C ALA A 209 7.56 -15.49 -19.30
N SER A 210 7.15 -16.23 -18.27
CA SER A 210 6.90 -15.67 -16.93
C SER A 210 8.19 -15.16 -16.29
N ARG A 211 9.30 -15.92 -16.38
CA ARG A 211 10.60 -15.50 -15.86
C ARG A 211 11.14 -14.26 -16.58
N GLU A 212 11.00 -14.18 -17.90
CA GLU A 212 11.39 -13.00 -18.68
C GLU A 212 10.63 -11.75 -18.21
N GLU A 213 9.32 -11.87 -17.94
CA GLU A 213 8.52 -10.76 -17.43
C GLU A 213 8.94 -10.37 -16.00
N ILE A 214 9.21 -11.36 -15.12
CA ILE A 214 9.71 -11.10 -13.77
C ILE A 214 11.03 -10.33 -13.84
N TYR A 215 11.98 -10.72 -14.68
CA TYR A 215 13.27 -10.03 -14.82
C TYR A 215 13.10 -8.60 -15.35
N ALA A 216 12.22 -8.39 -16.33
CA ALA A 216 11.90 -7.08 -16.83
C ALA A 216 11.25 -6.20 -15.74
N ALA A 217 10.38 -6.80 -14.90
CA ALA A 217 9.76 -6.11 -13.79
C ALA A 217 10.77 -5.72 -12.71
N VAL A 218 11.74 -6.59 -12.39
CA VAL A 218 12.85 -6.29 -11.46
C VAL A 218 13.68 -5.12 -11.95
N GLU A 219 14.05 -5.09 -13.25
CA GLU A 219 14.80 -3.96 -13.81
C GLU A 219 14.03 -2.64 -13.74
N THR A 220 12.72 -2.67 -13.98
CA THR A 220 11.86 -1.47 -13.86
C THR A 220 11.80 -0.99 -12.41
N ALA A 221 11.65 -1.90 -11.46
CA ALA A 221 11.49 -1.58 -10.05
C ALA A 221 12.76 -1.01 -9.40
N LYS A 222 13.95 -1.33 -9.89
CA LYS A 222 15.23 -0.82 -9.36
C LYS A 222 15.31 0.69 -9.26
N ASN A 223 14.64 1.41 -10.16
CA ASN A 223 14.65 2.88 -10.17
C ASN A 223 13.87 3.51 -8.99
N ILE A 224 12.98 2.75 -8.35
CA ILE A 224 12.15 3.22 -7.24
C ILE A 224 12.59 2.60 -5.92
N LEU A 225 13.04 1.33 -5.94
CA LEU A 225 13.38 0.59 -4.72
C LEU A 225 14.82 0.85 -4.23
N ASN A 226 15.72 1.29 -5.10
CA ASN A 226 17.12 1.63 -4.80
C ASN A 226 17.35 3.13 -4.83
#